data_883276ef33c610d2fe9d5fcb57d693c6
#
_entry.id   883276ef33c610d2fe9d5fcb57d693c6
#
_cell.length_a   1.000
_cell.length_b   1.000
_cell.length_c   1.000
_cell.angle_alpha   90.00
_cell.angle_beta   90.00
_cell.angle_gamma   90.00
#
_symmetry.space_group_name_H-M   'P 1'
#
loop_
_entity.id
_entity.type
_entity.pdbx_description
1 polymer ?
#
loop_
_entity_poly.entity_id
_entity_poly.type
_entity_poly.pdbx_seq_one_letter_code
_entity_poly.pdbx_strand_id
1 'polypeptide(L)'
;MKIKILLICMIVLAILTGTQVSAQSDEYFRPDSLNKDRPQKKEIPPVEKKEYTEKKQEVDFKQLPFIDRVRLGGSFGLSFGTVTNINLSPMAGYEITKKLVGGVGLTGMYYKSKLFGVNSLYYGGRAFLMYSIFPMVNLIGEVEAMNVETDTFKKYNVRKWITSPMLGASYTQAVGGRFIKGVHLTALYNFNYNNQIDDYGNNISPYGSPFVFRVTFL
;
A
#
# COMPACT_ATOMS: atom_id res chain seq x y z
N MET A 1 15.50 9.19 -26.79
CA MET A 1 14.59 9.27 -25.63
C MET A 1 13.27 8.51 -25.86
N LYS A 2 12.63 8.62 -27.02
CA LYS A 2 11.33 7.97 -27.33
C LYS A 2 11.34 6.43 -27.27
N ILE A 3 12.43 5.76 -27.69
CA ILE A 3 12.56 4.29 -27.70
C ILE A 3 12.60 3.71 -26.27
N LYS A 4 13.26 4.40 -25.33
CA LYS A 4 13.35 3.94 -23.92
C LYS A 4 11.98 4.00 -23.22
N ILE A 5 11.18 5.01 -23.54
CA ILE A 5 9.82 5.14 -22.98
C ILE A 5 8.91 4.04 -23.54
N LEU A 6 9.01 3.72 -24.82
CA LEU A 6 8.24 2.64 -25.44
C LEU A 6 8.58 1.27 -24.82
N LEU A 7 9.85 1.04 -24.52
CA LEU A 7 10.33 -0.21 -23.92
C LEU A 7 9.82 -0.37 -22.48
N ILE A 8 9.78 0.73 -21.72
CA ILE A 8 9.22 0.74 -20.36
C ILE A 8 7.71 0.47 -20.39
N CYS A 9 6.98 1.09 -21.32
CA CYS A 9 5.54 0.82 -21.50
C CYS A 9 5.27 -0.64 -21.89
N MET A 10 6.10 -1.24 -22.74
CA MET A 10 5.97 -2.66 -23.11
C MET A 10 6.23 -3.59 -21.92
N ILE A 11 7.22 -3.29 -21.07
CA ILE A 11 7.51 -4.08 -19.86
C ILE A 11 6.35 -3.98 -18.86
N VAL A 12 5.78 -2.78 -18.65
CA VAL A 12 4.63 -2.58 -17.77
C VAL A 12 3.40 -3.31 -18.30
N LEU A 13 3.18 -3.30 -19.62
CA LEU A 13 2.08 -4.02 -20.25
C LEU A 13 2.25 -5.54 -20.13
N ALA A 14 3.47 -6.07 -20.27
CA ALA A 14 3.78 -7.48 -20.09
C ALA A 14 3.58 -7.98 -18.65
N ILE A 15 3.81 -7.11 -17.65
CA ILE A 15 3.55 -7.42 -16.23
C ILE A 15 2.03 -7.43 -15.96
N LEU A 16 1.25 -6.59 -16.64
CA LEU A 16 -0.20 -6.54 -16.50
C LEU A 16 -0.93 -7.70 -17.19
N THR A 17 -0.32 -8.35 -18.19
CA THR A 17 -0.84 -9.55 -18.83
C THR A 17 -0.34 -10.82 -18.16
N GLY A 18 -0.21 -10.83 -16.84
CA GLY A 18 0.12 -12.01 -16.07
C GLY A 18 -0.71 -13.19 -16.50
N THR A 19 -0.13 -14.08 -17.31
CA THR A 19 -0.72 -15.34 -17.70
C THR A 19 -1.10 -16.09 -16.44
N GLN A 20 -2.36 -16.42 -16.30
CA GLN A 20 -2.81 -17.40 -15.32
C GLN A 20 -2.10 -18.71 -15.66
N VAL A 21 -1.07 -19.03 -14.91
CA VAL A 21 -0.48 -20.36 -14.92
C VAL A 21 -1.53 -21.27 -14.28
N SER A 22 -2.39 -21.86 -15.10
CA SER A 22 -3.16 -23.01 -14.69
C SER A 22 -2.13 -24.08 -14.31
N ALA A 23 -2.04 -24.41 -13.04
CA ALA A 23 -1.38 -25.61 -12.62
C ALA A 23 -2.14 -26.76 -13.28
N GLN A 24 -1.59 -27.30 -14.36
CA GLN A 24 -2.03 -28.57 -14.91
C GLN A 24 -1.78 -29.58 -13.80
N SER A 25 -2.85 -30.20 -13.32
CA SER A 25 -2.73 -31.42 -12.54
C SER A 25 -2.01 -32.41 -13.43
N ASP A 26 -0.79 -32.81 -13.03
CA ASP A 26 -0.08 -33.93 -13.63
C ASP A 26 -0.92 -35.19 -13.39
N GLU A 27 -1.92 -35.41 -14.21
CA GLU A 27 -2.57 -36.70 -14.34
C GLU A 27 -1.58 -37.60 -15.07
N TYR A 28 -0.82 -38.31 -14.29
CA TYR A 28 0.18 -39.28 -14.76
C TYR A 28 -0.51 -40.32 -15.62
N PHE A 29 -0.37 -40.20 -16.95
CA PHE A 29 -0.90 -41.12 -17.92
C PHE A 29 -0.20 -42.49 -17.75
N ARG A 30 -0.78 -43.39 -16.99
CA ARG A 30 -0.35 -44.78 -16.93
C ARG A 30 -0.97 -45.53 -18.11
N PRO A 31 -0.15 -46.22 -18.94
CA PRO A 31 -0.67 -47.06 -20.02
C PRO A 31 -1.61 -48.11 -19.47
N ASP A 32 -2.72 -48.35 -20.13
CA ASP A 32 -3.79 -49.29 -19.76
C ASP A 32 -3.36 -50.76 -19.56
N SER A 33 -2.16 -51.12 -20.00
CA SER A 33 -1.61 -52.47 -19.87
C SER A 33 -1.33 -52.94 -18.43
N LEU A 34 -1.35 -52.02 -17.44
CA LEU A 34 -1.08 -52.34 -16.03
C LEU A 34 -2.33 -52.41 -15.16
N ASN A 35 -3.52 -52.32 -15.76
CA ASN A 35 -4.79 -52.29 -15.03
C ASN A 35 -5.51 -53.63 -14.89
N LYS A 36 -4.84 -54.75 -15.22
CA LYS A 36 -5.49 -56.08 -15.26
C LYS A 36 -5.91 -56.66 -13.89
N ASP A 37 -5.42 -56.13 -12.78
CA ASP A 37 -5.66 -56.68 -11.44
C ASP A 37 -6.31 -55.73 -10.46
N ARG A 38 -7.10 -54.78 -10.94
CA ARG A 38 -7.89 -53.94 -10.01
C ARG A 38 -9.21 -54.62 -9.67
N PRO A 39 -9.50 -54.94 -8.40
CA PRO A 39 -10.85 -55.34 -8.02
C PRO A 39 -11.83 -54.23 -8.40
N GLN A 40 -12.91 -54.59 -9.04
CA GLN A 40 -13.95 -53.66 -9.48
C GLN A 40 -14.36 -52.76 -8.30
N LYS A 41 -14.11 -51.48 -8.48
CA LYS A 41 -14.54 -50.45 -7.54
C LYS A 41 -16.06 -50.48 -7.50
N LYS A 42 -16.63 -50.99 -6.38
CA LYS A 42 -18.08 -50.86 -6.14
C LYS A 42 -18.47 -49.43 -6.38
N GLU A 43 -19.39 -49.20 -7.31
CA GLU A 43 -19.98 -47.88 -7.55
C GLU A 43 -20.57 -47.39 -6.22
N ILE A 44 -19.89 -46.46 -5.61
CA ILE A 44 -20.42 -45.69 -4.49
C ILE A 44 -21.51 -44.81 -5.10
N PRO A 45 -22.78 -44.91 -4.63
CA PRO A 45 -23.83 -44.06 -5.14
C PRO A 45 -23.38 -42.61 -5.06
N PRO A 46 -23.76 -41.75 -6.03
CA PRO A 46 -23.34 -40.35 -6.04
C PRO A 46 -23.67 -39.74 -4.68
N VAL A 47 -22.65 -39.43 -3.91
CA VAL A 47 -22.82 -38.62 -2.71
C VAL A 47 -23.32 -37.29 -3.24
N GLU A 48 -24.59 -37.02 -3.04
CA GLU A 48 -25.23 -35.74 -3.28
C GLU A 48 -24.35 -34.71 -2.55
N LYS A 49 -23.48 -34.04 -3.30
CA LYS A 49 -22.73 -32.90 -2.77
C LYS A 49 -23.78 -31.88 -2.37
N LYS A 50 -24.23 -31.95 -1.13
CA LYS A 50 -24.89 -30.81 -0.53
C LYS A 50 -23.91 -29.68 -0.64
N GLU A 51 -24.10 -28.86 -1.62
CA GLU A 51 -23.45 -27.57 -1.78
C GLU A 51 -23.84 -26.78 -0.53
N TYR A 52 -22.99 -26.89 0.50
CA TYR A 52 -23.04 -25.96 1.63
C TYR A 52 -22.67 -24.59 1.07
N THR A 53 -23.64 -24.00 0.39
CA THR A 53 -23.64 -22.56 0.20
C THR A 53 -23.78 -21.99 1.61
N GLU A 54 -22.66 -21.86 2.33
CA GLU A 54 -22.63 -20.95 3.47
C GLU A 54 -23.09 -19.60 2.91
N LYS A 55 -24.39 -19.33 3.00
CA LYS A 55 -24.89 -17.96 2.96
C LYS A 55 -24.16 -17.27 4.10
N LYS A 56 -22.98 -16.66 3.82
CA LYS A 56 -22.42 -15.64 4.69
C LYS A 56 -23.58 -14.68 4.91
N GLN A 57 -24.21 -14.77 6.06
CA GLN A 57 -25.17 -13.78 6.50
C GLN A 57 -24.42 -12.47 6.39
N GLU A 58 -24.84 -11.59 5.48
CA GLU A 58 -24.32 -10.24 5.39
C GLU A 58 -24.69 -9.55 6.70
N VAL A 59 -23.79 -9.67 7.66
CA VAL A 59 -23.89 -8.94 8.93
C VAL A 59 -23.97 -7.45 8.53
N ASP A 60 -25.04 -6.80 8.92
CA ASP A 60 -25.20 -5.37 8.63
C ASP A 60 -23.97 -4.66 9.22
N PHE A 61 -23.29 -3.87 8.39
CA PHE A 61 -22.08 -3.12 8.77
C PHE A 61 -22.29 -2.33 10.08
N LYS A 62 -23.51 -1.86 10.34
CA LYS A 62 -23.88 -1.13 11.55
C LYS A 62 -23.84 -1.99 12.82
N GLN A 63 -23.99 -3.31 12.68
CA GLN A 63 -23.99 -4.26 13.79
C GLN A 63 -22.60 -4.82 14.09
N LEU A 64 -21.59 -4.50 13.27
CA LEU A 64 -20.20 -4.92 13.51
C LEU A 64 -19.69 -4.28 14.80
N PRO A 65 -19.07 -5.07 15.71
CA PRO A 65 -18.43 -4.55 16.90
C PRO A 65 -17.32 -3.57 16.52
N PHE A 66 -17.07 -2.59 17.37
CA PHE A 66 -16.05 -1.55 17.16
C PHE A 66 -14.69 -2.11 16.72
N ILE A 67 -14.24 -3.19 17.36
CA ILE A 67 -12.93 -3.80 17.12
C ILE A 67 -12.79 -4.35 15.69
N ASP A 68 -13.86 -4.82 15.06
CA ASP A 68 -13.84 -5.38 13.71
C ASP A 68 -13.85 -4.27 12.63
N ARG A 69 -14.11 -3.03 13.03
CA ARG A 69 -14.05 -1.82 12.20
C ARG A 69 -12.70 -1.12 12.30
N VAL A 70 -11.85 -1.50 13.26
CA VAL A 70 -10.50 -0.96 13.42
C VAL A 70 -9.56 -1.63 12.43
N ARG A 71 -8.76 -0.82 11.76
CA ARG A 71 -7.65 -1.25 10.92
C ARG A 71 -6.34 -0.77 11.53
N LEU A 72 -5.38 -1.65 11.68
CA LEU A 72 -4.06 -1.33 12.18
C LEU A 72 -3.04 -1.73 11.13
N GLY A 73 -2.06 -0.88 10.91
CA GLY A 73 -1.03 -1.15 9.92
C GLY A 73 0.01 -0.06 9.86
N GLY A 74 0.42 0.27 8.67
CA GLY A 74 1.44 1.30 8.46
C GLY A 74 1.99 1.29 7.06
N SER A 75 2.87 2.23 6.78
CA SER A 75 3.68 2.24 5.56
C SER A 75 5.15 2.20 5.92
N PHE A 76 5.93 1.60 5.03
CA PHE A 76 7.37 1.68 5.10
C PHE A 76 7.93 1.99 3.72
N GLY A 77 9.07 2.68 3.70
CA GLY A 77 9.83 2.97 2.50
C GLY A 77 11.31 2.87 2.81
N LEU A 78 12.05 2.23 1.91
CA LEU A 78 13.49 2.07 2.02
C LEU A 78 14.13 2.51 0.72
N SER A 79 15.14 3.37 0.82
CA SER A 79 16.00 3.75 -0.30
C SER A 79 17.44 3.74 0.17
N PHE A 80 18.30 3.06 -0.57
CA PHE A 80 19.72 2.93 -0.27
C PHE A 80 20.57 3.39 -1.45
N GLY A 81 21.76 3.88 -1.17
CA GLY A 81 22.73 4.32 -2.18
C GLY A 81 23.44 5.57 -1.75
N THR A 82 23.57 6.53 -2.66
CA THR A 82 24.14 7.86 -2.38
C THR A 82 23.28 8.62 -1.37
N VAL A 83 21.98 8.40 -1.42
CA VAL A 83 20.99 8.85 -0.45
C VAL A 83 20.38 7.62 0.20
N THR A 84 20.41 7.58 1.53
CA THR A 84 19.70 6.58 2.34
C THR A 84 18.47 7.26 2.94
N ASN A 85 17.30 6.69 2.66
CA ASN A 85 16.03 7.15 3.23
C ASN A 85 15.29 5.92 3.80
N ILE A 86 14.98 5.97 5.09
CA ILE A 86 14.20 4.95 5.78
C ILE A 86 12.98 5.64 6.37
N ASN A 87 11.82 5.28 5.87
CA ASN A 87 10.54 5.78 6.35
C ASN A 87 9.77 4.66 7.04
N LEU A 88 9.31 4.91 8.24
CA LEU A 88 8.42 4.03 9.00
C LEU A 88 7.25 4.86 9.53
N SER A 89 6.05 4.40 9.22
CA SER A 89 4.83 5.16 9.53
C SER A 89 3.73 4.22 10.01
N PRO A 90 3.67 3.89 11.31
CA PRO A 90 2.55 3.15 11.88
C PRO A 90 1.26 3.97 11.76
N MET A 91 0.15 3.30 11.46
CA MET A 91 -1.15 3.92 11.19
C MET A 91 -2.27 3.13 11.85
N ALA A 92 -3.30 3.85 12.25
CA ALA A 92 -4.57 3.28 12.72
C ALA A 92 -5.72 3.93 11.96
N GLY A 93 -6.59 3.10 11.42
CA GLY A 93 -7.78 3.51 10.68
C GLY A 93 -9.05 2.97 11.33
N TYR A 94 -10.16 3.62 11.06
CA TYR A 94 -11.49 3.20 11.45
C TYR A 94 -12.43 3.23 10.25
N GLU A 95 -13.13 2.14 10.03
CA GLU A 95 -14.18 2.06 9.00
C GLU A 95 -15.40 2.86 9.44
N ILE A 96 -15.53 4.09 8.93
CA ILE A 96 -16.68 4.95 9.19
C ILE A 96 -17.91 4.40 8.49
N THR A 97 -17.72 3.93 7.24
CA THR A 97 -18.73 3.20 6.45
C THR A 97 -18.09 2.04 5.70
N LYS A 98 -18.87 1.20 5.02
CA LYS A 98 -18.36 0.13 4.13
C LYS A 98 -17.35 0.65 3.08
N LYS A 99 -17.42 1.93 2.72
CA LYS A 99 -16.59 2.55 1.67
C LYS A 99 -15.64 3.63 2.19
N LEU A 100 -15.82 4.11 3.42
CA LEU A 100 -15.05 5.23 3.96
C LEU A 100 -14.27 4.78 5.18
N VAL A 101 -12.96 4.94 5.12
CA VAL A 101 -12.02 4.73 6.23
C VAL A 101 -11.36 6.05 6.55
N GLY A 102 -11.38 6.43 7.81
CA GLY A 102 -10.62 7.58 8.32
C GLY A 102 -9.58 7.09 9.33
N GLY A 103 -8.46 7.77 9.41
CA GLY A 103 -7.43 7.34 10.33
C GLY A 103 -6.34 8.37 10.57
N VAL A 104 -5.45 7.99 11.49
CA VAL A 104 -4.28 8.76 11.88
C VAL A 104 -3.04 7.88 11.87
N GLY A 105 -1.89 8.50 11.75
CA GLY A 105 -0.61 7.79 11.79
C GLY A 105 0.51 8.68 12.30
N LEU A 106 1.60 8.06 12.68
CA LEU A 106 2.85 8.73 12.97
C LEU A 106 3.80 8.52 11.79
N THR A 107 4.69 9.46 11.56
CA THR A 107 5.73 9.35 10.53
C THR A 107 7.09 9.56 11.17
N GLY A 108 8.00 8.62 10.94
CA GLY A 108 9.41 8.74 11.24
C GLY A 108 10.20 8.50 9.95
N MET A 109 11.09 9.44 9.60
CA MET A 109 11.92 9.34 8.41
C MET A 109 13.37 9.67 8.77
N TYR A 110 14.25 8.71 8.53
CA TYR A 110 15.69 8.90 8.60
C TYR A 110 16.24 9.17 7.21
N TYR A 111 16.88 10.33 7.04
CA TYR A 111 17.47 10.78 5.78
C TYR A 111 18.97 10.99 5.95
N LYS A 112 19.76 10.34 5.11
CA LYS A 112 21.20 10.52 5.07
C LYS A 112 21.67 10.70 3.63
N SER A 113 22.36 11.80 3.36
CA SER A 113 23.01 12.04 2.06
C SER A 113 24.52 12.09 2.22
N LYS A 114 25.22 11.20 1.52
CA LYS A 114 26.69 11.19 1.50
C LYS A 114 27.25 12.37 0.70
N LEU A 115 26.52 12.85 -0.32
CA LEU A 115 26.95 13.97 -1.17
C LEU A 115 26.95 15.30 -0.41
N PHE A 116 25.92 15.51 0.40
CA PHE A 116 25.72 16.78 1.12
C PHE A 116 26.15 16.73 2.59
N GLY A 117 26.64 15.58 3.06
CA GLY A 117 27.00 15.38 4.47
C GLY A 117 25.81 15.48 5.44
N VAL A 118 24.57 15.42 4.94
CA VAL A 118 23.36 15.58 5.73
C VAL A 118 22.99 14.27 6.39
N ASN A 119 22.64 14.36 7.68
CA ASN A 119 22.14 13.26 8.47
C ASN A 119 21.02 13.78 9.37
N SER A 120 19.78 13.59 8.99
CA SER A 120 18.62 14.18 9.66
C SER A 120 17.54 13.17 9.95
N LEU A 121 16.89 13.31 11.10
CA LEU A 121 15.70 12.58 11.49
C LEU A 121 14.50 13.53 11.41
N TYR A 122 13.54 13.18 10.58
CA TYR A 122 12.26 13.87 10.46
C TYR A 122 11.19 13.03 11.17
N TYR A 123 10.28 13.69 11.85
CA TYR A 123 9.18 13.02 12.52
C TYR A 123 7.91 13.87 12.46
N GLY A 124 6.78 13.21 12.56
CA GLY A 124 5.51 13.92 12.45
C GLY A 124 4.31 13.01 12.62
N GLY A 125 3.18 13.53 12.19
CA GLY A 125 1.92 12.82 12.19
C GLY A 125 1.14 13.07 10.91
N ARG A 126 0.22 12.18 10.63
CA ARG A 126 -0.69 12.29 9.49
C ARG A 126 -2.11 11.94 9.87
N ALA A 127 -3.05 12.54 9.16
CA ALA A 127 -4.45 12.15 9.19
C ALA A 127 -4.89 11.89 7.75
N PHE A 128 -5.71 10.87 7.53
CA PHE A 128 -6.14 10.49 6.20
C PHE A 128 -7.61 10.09 6.15
N LEU A 129 -8.19 10.25 4.98
CA LEU A 129 -9.50 9.72 4.60
C LEU A 129 -9.34 8.94 3.30
N MET A 130 -9.86 7.72 3.27
CA MET A 130 -9.81 6.84 2.11
C MET A 130 -11.23 6.43 1.74
N TYR A 131 -11.63 6.71 0.51
CA TYR A 131 -12.94 6.39 -0.03
C TYR A 131 -12.82 5.37 -1.18
N SER A 132 -13.46 4.22 -1.02
CA SER A 132 -13.45 3.16 -2.05
C SER A 132 -14.45 3.48 -3.14
N ILE A 133 -13.95 3.85 -4.31
CA ILE A 133 -14.75 4.09 -5.53
C ILE A 133 -15.11 2.75 -6.15
N PHE A 134 -14.13 1.88 -6.32
CA PHE A 134 -14.25 0.52 -6.80
C PHE A 134 -13.63 -0.46 -5.79
N PRO A 135 -13.88 -1.77 -5.87
CA PRO A 135 -13.33 -2.75 -4.93
C PRO A 135 -11.80 -2.71 -4.77
N MET A 136 -11.09 -2.30 -5.82
CA MET A 136 -9.61 -2.24 -5.84
C MET A 136 -9.07 -0.82 -5.90
N VAL A 137 -9.92 0.21 -6.08
CA VAL A 137 -9.47 1.59 -6.30
C VAL A 137 -10.10 2.51 -5.28
N ASN A 138 -9.23 3.25 -4.57
CA ASN A 138 -9.66 4.23 -3.58
C ASN A 138 -9.12 5.61 -3.91
N LEU A 139 -9.90 6.62 -3.57
CA LEU A 139 -9.47 8.01 -3.47
C LEU A 139 -8.94 8.24 -2.05
N ILE A 140 -7.81 8.94 -1.93
CA ILE A 140 -7.20 9.25 -0.63
C ILE A 140 -6.93 10.74 -0.54
N GLY A 141 -7.43 11.34 0.54
CA GLY A 141 -7.01 12.66 1.02
C GLY A 141 -6.20 12.49 2.30
N GLU A 142 -5.07 13.14 2.39
CA GLU A 142 -4.16 13.05 3.53
C GLU A 142 -3.59 14.43 3.86
N VAL A 143 -3.44 14.70 5.15
CA VAL A 143 -2.67 15.84 5.64
C VAL A 143 -1.59 15.30 6.54
N GLU A 144 -0.34 15.62 6.22
CA GLU A 144 0.83 15.25 7.00
C GLU A 144 1.52 16.50 7.54
N ALA A 145 1.84 16.50 8.83
CA ALA A 145 2.63 17.53 9.48
C ALA A 145 3.95 16.91 9.93
N MET A 146 5.06 17.43 9.45
CA MET A 146 6.40 16.92 9.77
C MET A 146 7.30 18.01 10.33
N ASN A 147 8.10 17.64 11.32
CA ASN A 147 9.18 18.43 11.86
C ASN A 147 10.45 18.12 11.09
N VAL A 148 10.92 19.07 10.30
CA VAL A 148 12.08 18.95 9.43
C VAL A 148 13.20 19.85 9.90
N GLU A 149 14.44 19.48 9.59
CA GLU A 149 15.61 20.29 9.82
C GLU A 149 15.84 21.22 8.64
N THR A 150 16.14 22.46 8.92
CA THR A 150 16.32 23.51 7.92
C THR A 150 17.32 24.56 8.42
N ASP A 151 17.86 25.34 7.51
CA ASP A 151 18.71 26.47 7.82
C ASP A 151 17.92 27.78 7.72
N THR A 152 18.24 28.73 8.60
CA THR A 152 17.70 30.09 8.57
C THR A 152 18.82 31.09 8.48
N PHE A 153 18.54 32.36 8.10
CA PHE A 153 19.54 33.43 8.06
C PHE A 153 20.22 33.68 9.40
N LYS A 154 19.58 33.29 10.51
CA LYS A 154 20.09 33.54 11.87
C LYS A 154 20.76 32.32 12.50
N LYS A 155 20.40 31.13 12.09
CA LYS A 155 20.84 29.87 12.72
C LYS A 155 20.75 28.70 11.78
N TYR A 156 21.75 27.82 11.82
CA TYR A 156 21.77 26.53 11.11
C TYR A 156 21.06 25.42 11.93
N ASN A 157 20.63 24.39 11.28
CA ASN A 157 20.01 23.20 11.88
C ASN A 157 18.81 23.52 12.78
N VAL A 158 17.94 24.41 12.32
CA VAL A 158 16.72 24.79 13.02
C VAL A 158 15.60 23.81 12.66
N ARG A 159 14.75 23.49 13.62
CA ARG A 159 13.57 22.65 13.39
C ARG A 159 12.38 23.53 12.97
N LYS A 160 11.73 23.13 11.85
CA LYS A 160 10.55 23.80 11.31
C LYS A 160 9.45 22.77 11.07
N TRP A 161 8.23 23.10 11.46
CA TRP A 161 7.06 22.31 11.10
C TRP A 161 6.60 22.68 9.70
N ILE A 162 6.42 21.66 8.85
CA ILE A 162 5.83 21.82 7.52
C ILE A 162 4.58 20.95 7.42
N THR A 163 3.62 21.43 6.64
CA THR A 163 2.35 20.71 6.40
C THR A 163 2.24 20.36 4.93
N SER A 164 1.89 19.13 4.65
CA SER A 164 1.74 18.56 3.31
C SER A 164 0.30 18.07 3.13
N PRO A 165 -0.62 18.91 2.63
CA PRO A 165 -1.91 18.43 2.15
C PRO A 165 -1.73 17.66 0.84
N MET A 166 -2.22 16.43 0.80
CA MET A 166 -2.04 15.51 -0.31
C MET A 166 -3.37 14.90 -0.74
N LEU A 167 -3.54 14.69 -2.03
CA LEU A 167 -4.67 13.99 -2.62
C LEU A 167 -4.16 13.01 -3.66
N GLY A 168 -4.81 11.88 -3.77
CA GLY A 168 -4.41 10.88 -4.75
C GLY A 168 -5.31 9.66 -4.76
N ALA A 169 -4.76 8.59 -5.30
CA ALA A 169 -5.46 7.32 -5.42
C ALA A 169 -4.59 6.15 -4.95
N SER A 170 -5.24 5.06 -4.59
CA SER A 170 -4.56 3.81 -4.29
C SER A 170 -5.21 2.64 -4.98
N TYR A 171 -4.38 1.69 -5.37
CA TYR A 171 -4.78 0.35 -5.76
C TYR A 171 -4.65 -0.58 -4.55
N THR A 172 -5.70 -1.34 -4.26
CA THR A 172 -5.77 -2.22 -3.09
C THR A 172 -5.78 -3.67 -3.50
N GLN A 173 -4.83 -4.43 -2.97
CA GLN A 173 -4.87 -5.88 -2.96
C GLN A 173 -5.40 -6.34 -1.60
N ALA A 174 -6.54 -7.01 -1.58
CA ALA A 174 -7.12 -7.53 -0.34
C ALA A 174 -6.24 -8.65 0.27
N VAL A 175 -6.05 -8.59 1.59
CA VAL A 175 -5.33 -9.58 2.37
C VAL A 175 -6.24 -9.96 3.54
N GLY A 176 -6.76 -11.13 3.64
CA GLY A 176 -7.81 -11.53 4.57
C GLY A 176 -7.47 -11.49 6.09
N GLY A 177 -6.70 -10.52 6.54
CA GLY A 177 -6.35 -10.32 7.93
C GLY A 177 -7.43 -9.60 8.74
N ARG A 178 -7.43 -9.78 10.06
CA ARG A 178 -8.40 -9.13 10.94
C ARG A 178 -8.20 -7.61 11.02
N PHE A 179 -6.96 -7.16 11.19
CA PHE A 179 -6.60 -5.75 11.33
C PHE A 179 -6.03 -5.17 10.03
N ILE A 180 -5.20 -5.94 9.31
CA ILE A 180 -4.67 -5.58 8.01
C ILE A 180 -5.58 -6.22 6.98
N LYS A 181 -6.44 -5.43 6.34
CA LYS A 181 -7.40 -5.92 5.35
C LYS A 181 -6.88 -5.82 3.93
N GLY A 182 -5.83 -5.01 3.70
CA GLY A 182 -5.27 -4.84 2.38
C GLY A 182 -3.87 -4.27 2.34
N VAL A 183 -3.22 -4.47 1.21
CA VAL A 183 -2.01 -3.78 0.81
C VAL A 183 -2.41 -2.74 -0.23
N HIS A 184 -2.01 -1.51 -0.01
CA HIS A 184 -2.38 -0.36 -0.83
C HIS A 184 -1.13 0.20 -1.52
N LEU A 185 -1.12 0.21 -2.85
CA LEU A 185 -0.15 0.97 -3.64
C LEU A 185 -0.74 2.37 -3.85
N THR A 186 -0.15 3.36 -3.21
CA THR A 186 -0.71 4.71 -3.12
C THR A 186 0.15 5.69 -3.89
N ALA A 187 -0.48 6.52 -4.71
CA ALA A 187 0.10 7.67 -5.39
C ALA A 187 -0.62 8.94 -4.94
N LEU A 188 0.12 9.88 -4.39
CA LEU A 188 -0.38 11.14 -3.85
C LEU A 188 0.33 12.32 -4.51
N TYR A 189 -0.35 13.46 -4.60
CA TYR A 189 0.21 14.74 -5.00
C TYR A 189 0.19 15.70 -3.82
N ASN A 190 1.35 16.24 -3.45
CA ASN A 190 1.52 17.22 -2.38
C ASN A 190 1.31 18.63 -2.96
N PHE A 191 0.20 19.26 -2.60
CA PHE A 191 -0.16 20.59 -3.09
C PHE A 191 0.73 21.70 -2.53
N ASN A 192 1.38 21.45 -1.41
CA ASN A 192 2.22 22.46 -0.73
C ASN A 192 3.73 22.28 -0.99
N TYR A 193 4.10 21.35 -1.87
CA TYR A 193 5.50 20.98 -2.14
C TYR A 193 6.37 22.21 -2.49
N ASN A 194 5.91 23.06 -3.39
CA ASN A 194 6.66 24.22 -3.86
C ASN A 194 6.74 25.37 -2.84
N ASN A 195 5.90 25.34 -1.80
CA ASN A 195 5.88 26.34 -0.74
C ASN A 195 6.66 25.90 0.50
N GLN A 196 7.19 24.68 0.50
CA GLN A 196 8.02 24.13 1.57
C GLN A 196 9.48 24.55 1.34
N ILE A 197 9.77 25.83 1.56
CA ILE A 197 11.08 26.42 1.33
C ILE A 197 11.69 26.97 2.63
N ASP A 198 13.02 27.00 2.68
CA ASP A 198 13.80 27.68 3.71
C ASP A 198 13.93 29.18 3.42
N ASP A 199 14.67 29.89 4.27
CA ASP A 199 14.95 31.34 4.09
C ASP A 199 15.83 31.63 2.87
N TYR A 200 16.54 30.65 2.34
CA TYR A 200 17.39 30.72 1.15
C TYR A 200 16.68 30.31 -0.15
N GLY A 201 15.41 29.90 -0.05
CA GLY A 201 14.62 29.43 -1.19
C GLY A 201 14.83 27.97 -1.56
N ASN A 202 15.56 27.19 -0.76
CA ASN A 202 15.73 25.76 -1.00
C ASN A 202 14.50 24.99 -0.53
N ASN A 203 14.10 23.97 -1.28
CA ASN A 203 13.00 23.10 -0.88
C ASN A 203 13.42 22.20 0.29
N ILE A 204 12.68 22.28 1.38
CA ILE A 204 12.88 21.51 2.62
C ILE A 204 11.90 20.36 2.79
N SER A 205 11.13 20.04 1.73
CA SER A 205 10.24 18.90 1.75
C SER A 205 11.02 17.59 1.98
N PRO A 206 10.53 16.68 2.82
CA PRO A 206 11.14 15.37 2.99
C PRO A 206 10.97 14.48 1.75
N TYR A 207 10.18 14.93 0.80
CA TYR A 207 9.92 14.26 -0.47
C TYR A 207 10.75 14.89 -1.59
N GLY A 208 11.34 14.05 -2.46
CA GLY A 208 12.14 14.53 -3.59
C GLY A 208 11.33 15.11 -4.76
N SER A 209 9.99 15.03 -4.70
CA SER A 209 9.07 15.53 -5.71
C SER A 209 7.70 15.79 -5.10
N PRO A 210 6.80 16.55 -5.81
CA PRO A 210 5.42 16.68 -5.37
C PRO A 210 4.63 15.37 -5.43
N PHE A 211 5.09 14.39 -6.21
CA PHE A 211 4.48 13.07 -6.25
C PHE A 211 5.09 12.16 -5.19
N VAL A 212 4.22 11.56 -4.37
CA VAL A 212 4.58 10.66 -3.28
C VAL A 212 4.01 9.29 -3.57
N PHE A 213 4.89 8.29 -3.69
CA PHE A 213 4.52 6.89 -3.89
C PHE A 213 4.87 6.10 -2.64
N ARG A 214 3.95 5.29 -2.18
CA ARG A 214 4.18 4.44 -1.00
C ARG A 214 3.37 3.15 -1.04
N VAL A 215 3.86 2.15 -0.31
CA VAL A 215 3.14 0.93 0.01
C VAL A 215 2.62 1.05 1.43
N THR A 216 1.33 0.85 1.60
CA THR A 216 0.66 0.94 2.90
C THR A 216 -0.08 -0.37 3.19
N PHE A 217 0.05 -0.86 4.40
CA PHE A 217 -0.70 -2.00 4.93
C PHE A 217 -1.78 -1.43 5.87
N LEU A 218 -3.05 -1.71 5.60
CA LEU A 218 -4.16 -1.19 6.42
C LEU A 218 -5.41 -2.08 6.38
#